data_d46d334f7b6ffbd003893c7899f2ce2e
#
_entry.id   d46d334f7b6ffbd003893c7899f2ce2e
#
_cell.length_a   1.000
_cell.length_b   1.000
_cell.length_c   1.000
_cell.angle_alpha   90.00
_cell.angle_beta   90.00
_cell.angle_gamma   90.00
#
_symmetry.space_group_name_H-M   'P 1'
#
loop_
_entity.id
_entity.type
_entity.pdbx_description
1 polymer ?
#
loop_
_entity_poly.entity_id
_entity_poly.type
_entity_poly.pdbx_seq_one_letter_code
_entity_poly.pdbx_strand_id
1 'polypeptide(L)'
;MDEEAAIGGASSISVFLADDNLLVREGVRALLDRQPDLEVVGVAADYDELVAGAEKAEAQVVVTDIRMPPSFQREGIEAAQLVRNRHPGTGIVILSQYDDPEYAIALLSEGSAGYGYLLKDRIAEGDQLVDAVRAVATGGTALDPSIVDALVRPVTAGGGLSAADEELLTMVAEGKPIKAIAVARRTTPESTASCVEALFVKLAEGVSSGTEGALRRLRLLHQAIIDREEQGETLSRLLPGGLAEKVRRDGRNIGETEMVVVSVLMSDIRAYSTIAEHAAPAALAAQLNVHRAAMNDAILGEGGTVMQFVGDAVMAVFGAPFPQEDHADHAVAAARAMHDKQAAINKRWADDGLPAFGLGIGISTGEAAAALLGSEERIEYTIVGDTVNMSQRLQQLASAGETVMNEATMSGLTQSIQTEALPPQLVKGRDTAVTAFKIGKGIDG
;
A
#
# COMPACT_ATOMS: atom_id res chain seq x y z
N MET A 1 5.32 30.85 31.36
CA MET A 1 5.69 29.52 31.83
C MET A 1 4.44 28.68 31.63
N ASP A 2 4.44 28.00 30.58
CA ASP A 2 3.81 26.68 30.39
C ASP A 2 3.95 26.38 28.90
N GLU A 3 5.05 25.68 28.66
CA GLU A 3 5.39 25.07 27.37
C GLU A 3 4.74 23.70 27.39
N GLU A 4 3.49 23.61 26.91
CA GLU A 4 2.79 22.35 26.72
C GLU A 4 3.18 21.79 25.35
N ALA A 5 3.90 20.72 25.40
CA ALA A 5 4.42 19.96 24.28
C ALA A 5 3.31 19.59 23.27
N ALA A 6 3.50 19.97 22.03
CA ALA A 6 2.76 19.46 20.88
C ALA A 6 3.10 17.98 20.70
N ILE A 7 2.25 17.11 21.22
CA ILE A 7 2.24 15.67 20.90
C ILE A 7 1.73 15.54 19.47
N GLY A 8 2.52 14.90 18.62
CA GLY A 8 2.26 14.69 17.20
C GLY A 8 0.84 14.20 16.92
N GLY A 9 0.09 14.96 16.12
CA GLY A 9 -1.26 14.64 15.69
C GLY A 9 -1.26 13.42 14.77
N ALA A 10 -1.79 12.31 15.24
CA ALA A 10 -2.28 11.26 14.35
C ALA A 10 -3.37 11.90 13.47
N SER A 11 -3.24 11.81 12.14
CA SER A 11 -4.24 12.31 11.19
C SER A 11 -5.57 11.65 11.51
N SER A 12 -6.60 12.45 11.87
CA SER A 12 -7.95 11.96 12.10
C SER A 12 -8.56 11.46 10.77
N ILE A 13 -9.36 10.39 10.85
CA ILE A 13 -10.13 9.89 9.69
C ILE A 13 -11.30 10.86 9.47
N SER A 14 -11.35 11.48 8.28
CA SER A 14 -12.44 12.38 7.90
C SER A 14 -13.68 11.58 7.48
N VAL A 15 -14.83 11.84 8.14
CA VAL A 15 -16.09 11.13 7.92
C VAL A 15 -17.15 12.09 7.42
N PHE A 16 -17.82 11.78 6.30
CA PHE A 16 -19.00 12.47 5.83
C PHE A 16 -20.24 11.64 6.12
N LEU A 17 -21.24 12.22 6.79
CA LEU A 17 -22.41 11.52 7.28
C LEU A 17 -23.68 11.93 6.53
N ALA A 18 -24.46 10.97 6.03
CA ALA A 18 -25.73 11.23 5.37
C ALA A 18 -26.88 10.38 5.95
N ASP A 19 -27.94 11.01 6.37
CA ASP A 19 -29.17 10.38 6.84
C ASP A 19 -30.29 11.44 6.77
N ASP A 20 -31.46 11.11 6.25
CA ASP A 20 -32.59 12.04 6.16
C ASP A 20 -33.21 12.32 7.54
N ASN A 21 -33.07 11.36 8.46
CA ASN A 21 -33.56 11.51 9.84
C ASN A 21 -32.57 12.30 10.72
N LEU A 22 -32.95 13.51 11.09
CA LEU A 22 -32.11 14.38 11.91
C LEU A 22 -31.65 13.73 13.23
N LEU A 23 -32.52 12.97 13.91
CA LEU A 23 -32.16 12.36 15.21
C LEU A 23 -31.11 11.26 15.05
N VAL A 24 -31.23 10.46 13.98
CA VAL A 24 -30.24 9.43 13.68
C VAL A 24 -28.91 10.10 13.31
N ARG A 25 -28.94 11.10 12.44
CA ARG A 25 -27.76 11.84 11.99
C ARG A 25 -27.02 12.48 13.17
N GLU A 26 -27.70 13.19 14.06
CA GLU A 26 -27.06 13.79 15.25
C GLU A 26 -26.60 12.73 16.27
N GLY A 27 -27.31 11.61 16.39
CA GLY A 27 -26.90 10.49 17.25
C GLY A 27 -25.59 9.84 16.74
N VAL A 28 -25.51 9.55 15.45
CA VAL A 28 -24.33 9.00 14.79
C VAL A 28 -23.16 9.97 14.88
N ARG A 29 -23.40 11.26 14.60
CA ARG A 29 -22.39 12.31 14.74
C ARG A 29 -21.81 12.35 16.16
N ALA A 30 -22.67 12.36 17.18
CA ALA A 30 -22.23 12.38 18.57
C ALA A 30 -21.43 11.14 18.99
N LEU A 31 -21.66 9.98 18.38
CA LEU A 31 -20.86 8.77 18.59
C LEU A 31 -19.46 8.90 17.98
N LEU A 32 -19.37 9.40 16.75
CA LEU A 32 -18.10 9.58 16.04
C LEU A 32 -17.25 10.69 16.65
N ASP A 33 -17.85 11.84 17.01
CA ASP A 33 -17.17 12.98 17.63
C ASP A 33 -16.53 12.66 19.01
N ARG A 34 -16.92 11.53 19.64
CA ARG A 34 -16.32 11.06 20.90
C ARG A 34 -14.96 10.37 20.68
N GLN A 35 -14.63 10.04 19.47
CA GLN A 35 -13.39 9.35 19.12
C GLN A 35 -12.33 10.37 18.68
N PRO A 36 -11.14 10.37 19.31
CA PRO A 36 -10.11 11.37 19.02
C PRO A 36 -9.46 11.21 17.64
N ASP A 37 -9.62 10.06 17.02
CA ASP A 37 -9.09 9.68 15.71
C ASP A 37 -10.10 9.79 14.57
N LEU A 38 -11.33 10.26 14.85
CA LEU A 38 -12.39 10.48 13.85
C LEU A 38 -12.84 11.93 13.85
N GLU A 39 -13.15 12.46 12.66
CA GLU A 39 -13.65 13.83 12.49
C GLU A 39 -14.82 13.86 11.52
N VAL A 40 -15.99 14.34 11.95
CA VAL A 40 -17.14 14.51 11.06
C VAL A 40 -16.99 15.82 10.29
N VAL A 41 -16.56 15.74 9.03
CA VAL A 41 -16.24 16.88 8.16
C VAL A 41 -17.46 17.47 7.45
N GLY A 42 -18.60 16.77 7.48
CA GLY A 42 -19.83 17.28 6.90
C GLY A 42 -21.00 16.33 7.08
N VAL A 43 -22.21 16.85 6.83
CA VAL A 43 -23.46 16.11 6.92
C VAL A 43 -24.37 16.42 5.73
N ALA A 44 -25.24 15.47 5.36
CA ALA A 44 -26.24 15.60 4.30
C ALA A 44 -27.57 14.96 4.73
N ALA A 45 -28.66 15.40 4.13
CA ALA A 45 -30.00 14.87 4.34
C ALA A 45 -30.62 14.23 3.08
N ASP A 46 -29.96 14.37 1.94
CA ASP A 46 -30.42 13.83 0.66
C ASP A 46 -29.25 13.43 -0.27
N TYR A 47 -29.62 12.90 -1.44
CA TYR A 47 -28.67 12.44 -2.46
C TYR A 47 -27.73 13.56 -2.96
N ASP A 48 -28.29 14.72 -3.34
CA ASP A 48 -27.52 15.79 -3.95
C ASP A 48 -26.55 16.44 -2.96
N GLU A 49 -27.00 16.65 -1.71
CA GLU A 49 -26.16 17.13 -0.62
C GLU A 49 -25.03 16.15 -0.30
N LEU A 50 -25.31 14.83 -0.31
CA LEU A 50 -24.29 13.81 -0.07
C LEU A 50 -23.21 13.85 -1.13
N VAL A 51 -23.58 13.79 -2.42
CA VAL A 51 -22.59 13.77 -3.51
C VAL A 51 -21.74 15.04 -3.50
N ALA A 52 -22.38 16.21 -3.48
CA ALA A 52 -21.67 17.49 -3.52
C ALA A 52 -20.84 17.76 -2.25
N GLY A 53 -21.34 17.36 -1.10
CA GLY A 53 -20.71 17.59 0.20
C GLY A 53 -19.51 16.67 0.44
N ALA A 54 -19.64 15.39 0.15
CA ALA A 54 -18.58 14.42 0.34
C ALA A 54 -17.37 14.69 -0.60
N GLU A 55 -17.64 15.09 -1.86
CA GLU A 55 -16.60 15.52 -2.80
C GLU A 55 -15.86 16.77 -2.31
N LYS A 56 -16.62 17.78 -1.91
CA LYS A 56 -16.04 19.05 -1.42
C LYS A 56 -15.21 18.88 -0.15
N ALA A 57 -15.63 17.96 0.74
CA ALA A 57 -14.94 17.68 2.00
C ALA A 57 -13.76 16.71 1.84
N GLU A 58 -13.55 16.12 0.65
CA GLU A 58 -12.53 15.08 0.40
C GLU A 58 -12.57 13.98 1.48
N ALA A 59 -13.77 13.52 1.82
CA ALA A 59 -14.00 12.61 2.93
C ALA A 59 -13.33 11.24 2.68
N GLN A 60 -12.58 10.75 3.68
CA GLN A 60 -11.97 9.42 3.64
C GLN A 60 -13.02 8.31 3.82
N VAL A 61 -14.10 8.58 4.56
CA VAL A 61 -15.20 7.64 4.76
C VAL A 61 -16.54 8.37 4.59
N VAL A 62 -17.46 7.73 3.87
CA VAL A 62 -18.87 8.13 3.80
C VAL A 62 -19.70 7.14 4.62
N VAL A 63 -20.45 7.65 5.58
CA VAL A 63 -21.45 6.89 6.34
C VAL A 63 -22.83 7.35 5.87
N THR A 64 -23.65 6.46 5.30
CA THR A 64 -24.93 6.87 4.70
C THR A 64 -26.06 5.90 4.99
N ASP A 65 -27.28 6.44 5.13
CA ASP A 65 -28.50 5.64 5.04
C ASP A 65 -28.72 5.15 3.61
N ILE A 66 -29.46 4.07 3.43
CA ILE A 66 -29.84 3.53 2.11
C ILE A 66 -30.88 4.43 1.44
N ARG A 67 -31.90 4.84 2.20
CA ARG A 67 -33.10 5.47 1.67
C ARG A 67 -33.16 6.93 2.08
N MET A 68 -32.93 7.82 1.15
CA MET A 68 -32.97 9.26 1.34
C MET A 68 -33.81 9.92 0.24
N PRO A 69 -34.23 11.18 0.39
CA PRO A 69 -34.82 11.91 -0.72
C PRO A 69 -33.93 11.89 -1.97
N PRO A 70 -34.50 11.92 -3.21
CA PRO A 70 -35.90 12.25 -3.49
C PRO A 70 -36.87 11.04 -3.54
N SER A 71 -36.40 9.82 -3.80
CA SER A 71 -37.33 8.69 -4.06
C SER A 71 -37.44 7.69 -2.92
N PHE A 72 -36.56 7.75 -1.92
CA PHE A 72 -36.49 6.86 -0.76
C PHE A 72 -36.31 5.39 -1.11
N GLN A 73 -35.48 5.09 -2.13
CA GLN A 73 -35.19 3.73 -2.57
C GLN A 73 -33.76 3.30 -2.27
N ARG A 74 -32.78 3.80 -3.02
CA ARG A 74 -31.37 3.37 -2.98
C ARG A 74 -30.40 4.55 -3.05
N GLU A 75 -30.87 5.75 -2.82
CA GLU A 75 -30.13 7.00 -3.03
C GLU A 75 -28.78 7.01 -2.31
N GLY A 76 -28.72 6.52 -1.07
CA GLY A 76 -27.47 6.48 -0.32
C GLY A 76 -26.45 5.54 -0.93
N ILE A 77 -26.89 4.37 -1.45
CA ILE A 77 -26.00 3.44 -2.13
C ILE A 77 -25.49 4.04 -3.44
N GLU A 78 -26.38 4.61 -4.24
CA GLU A 78 -26.06 5.19 -5.55
C GLU A 78 -25.12 6.40 -5.40
N ALA A 79 -25.38 7.27 -4.40
CA ALA A 79 -24.51 8.41 -4.09
C ALA A 79 -23.13 7.96 -3.61
N ALA A 80 -23.07 6.98 -2.70
CA ALA A 80 -21.82 6.45 -2.19
C ALA A 80 -20.98 5.78 -3.29
N GLN A 81 -21.61 5.03 -4.20
CA GLN A 81 -20.97 4.45 -5.37
C GLN A 81 -20.43 5.53 -6.31
N LEU A 82 -21.20 6.59 -6.56
CA LEU A 82 -20.75 7.71 -7.39
C LEU A 82 -19.54 8.43 -6.78
N VAL A 83 -19.58 8.74 -5.49
CA VAL A 83 -18.45 9.34 -4.76
C VAL A 83 -17.23 8.44 -4.87
N ARG A 84 -17.38 7.15 -4.64
CA ARG A 84 -16.26 6.20 -4.70
C ARG A 84 -15.70 5.99 -6.11
N ASN A 85 -16.53 6.03 -7.15
CA ASN A 85 -16.06 5.95 -8.54
C ASN A 85 -15.19 7.16 -8.90
N ARG A 86 -15.47 8.32 -8.33
CA ARG A 86 -14.67 9.54 -8.51
C ARG A 86 -13.45 9.57 -7.58
N HIS A 87 -13.59 9.00 -6.37
CA HIS A 87 -12.55 8.92 -5.34
C HIS A 87 -12.38 7.45 -4.86
N PRO A 88 -11.64 6.61 -5.59
CA PRO A 88 -11.54 5.16 -5.34
C PRO A 88 -11.02 4.76 -3.95
N GLY A 89 -10.39 5.69 -3.23
CA GLY A 89 -9.90 5.50 -1.86
C GLY A 89 -10.96 5.64 -0.76
N THR A 90 -12.14 6.23 -1.06
CA THR A 90 -13.17 6.52 -0.06
C THR A 90 -13.81 5.22 0.45
N GLY A 91 -13.76 5.01 1.77
CA GLY A 91 -14.51 3.95 2.46
C GLY A 91 -16.00 4.26 2.54
N ILE A 92 -16.85 3.25 2.45
CA ILE A 92 -18.32 3.42 2.51
C ILE A 92 -18.86 2.57 3.65
N VAL A 93 -19.65 3.16 4.56
CA VAL A 93 -20.44 2.46 5.57
C VAL A 93 -21.92 2.74 5.32
N ILE A 94 -22.67 1.71 4.97
CA ILE A 94 -24.11 1.78 4.82
C ILE A 94 -24.78 1.49 6.15
N LEU A 95 -25.72 2.35 6.55
CA LEU A 95 -26.59 2.17 7.68
C LEU A 95 -27.99 1.75 7.20
N SER A 96 -28.48 0.62 7.67
CA SER A 96 -29.78 0.07 7.24
C SER A 96 -30.71 -0.18 8.40
N GLN A 97 -32.00 0.00 8.18
CA GLN A 97 -33.06 -0.46 9.11
C GLN A 97 -33.45 -1.92 8.87
N TYR A 98 -32.95 -2.52 7.79
CA TYR A 98 -33.37 -3.84 7.34
C TYR A 98 -32.20 -4.81 7.26
N ASP A 99 -32.42 -6.03 7.71
CA ASP A 99 -31.51 -7.17 7.64
C ASP A 99 -31.53 -7.88 6.27
N ASP A 100 -31.86 -7.14 5.19
CA ASP A 100 -31.95 -7.70 3.85
C ASP A 100 -30.53 -7.86 3.25
N PRO A 101 -30.05 -9.10 3.12
CA PRO A 101 -28.73 -9.36 2.58
C PRO A 101 -28.57 -9.00 1.09
N GLU A 102 -29.67 -8.76 0.35
CA GLU A 102 -29.59 -8.40 -1.07
C GLU A 102 -28.94 -7.03 -1.27
N TYR A 103 -29.16 -6.07 -0.38
CA TYR A 103 -28.50 -4.78 -0.45
C TYR A 103 -27.00 -4.88 -0.14
N ALA A 104 -26.64 -5.65 0.88
CA ALA A 104 -25.23 -5.87 1.23
C ALA A 104 -24.48 -6.56 0.09
N ILE A 105 -25.12 -7.56 -0.54
CA ILE A 105 -24.52 -8.31 -1.65
C ILE A 105 -24.39 -7.44 -2.90
N ALA A 106 -25.42 -6.65 -3.25
CA ALA A 106 -25.34 -5.72 -4.36
C ALA A 106 -24.21 -4.72 -4.21
N LEU A 107 -23.99 -4.22 -2.98
CA LEU A 107 -22.89 -3.33 -2.65
C LEU A 107 -21.53 -4.02 -2.78
N LEU A 108 -21.41 -5.25 -2.28
CA LEU A 108 -20.17 -6.02 -2.25
C LEU A 108 -19.79 -6.64 -3.61
N SER A 109 -20.77 -6.85 -4.51
CA SER A 109 -20.54 -7.43 -5.84
C SER A 109 -19.73 -6.52 -6.78
N GLU A 110 -19.62 -5.23 -6.48
CA GLU A 110 -18.79 -4.27 -7.21
C GLU A 110 -17.38 -4.14 -6.63
N GLY A 111 -17.03 -4.96 -5.63
CA GLY A 111 -15.75 -4.96 -4.93
C GLY A 111 -15.94 -4.72 -3.43
N SER A 112 -15.66 -5.72 -2.62
CA SER A 112 -15.97 -5.73 -1.18
C SER A 112 -15.17 -4.77 -0.30
N ALA A 113 -14.08 -4.26 -0.79
CA ALA A 113 -13.16 -3.53 0.06
C ALA A 113 -13.48 -2.08 0.28
N GLY A 114 -13.32 -1.69 1.52
CA GLY A 114 -13.72 -0.38 1.99
C GLY A 114 -15.24 -0.23 2.02
N TYR A 115 -16.00 -1.35 2.10
CA TYR A 115 -17.43 -1.32 2.32
C TYR A 115 -17.80 -1.89 3.68
N GLY A 116 -18.65 -1.16 4.40
CA GLY A 116 -19.32 -1.58 5.63
C GLY A 116 -20.84 -1.61 5.44
N TYR A 117 -21.50 -2.55 6.07
CA TYR A 117 -22.97 -2.62 6.13
C TYR A 117 -23.38 -2.95 7.56
N LEU A 118 -24.04 -2.01 8.23
CA LEU A 118 -24.47 -2.11 9.63
C LEU A 118 -25.97 -1.88 9.77
N LEU A 119 -26.57 -2.52 10.77
CA LEU A 119 -27.95 -2.27 11.13
C LEU A 119 -28.08 -1.10 12.11
N LYS A 120 -29.00 -0.15 11.82
CA LYS A 120 -29.25 1.04 12.67
C LYS A 120 -29.62 0.69 14.10
N ASP A 121 -30.30 -0.42 14.33
CA ASP A 121 -30.74 -0.85 15.67
C ASP A 121 -29.56 -1.20 16.61
N ARG A 122 -28.39 -1.51 16.04
CA ARG A 122 -27.18 -1.89 16.79
C ARG A 122 -26.15 -0.78 16.94
N ILE A 123 -26.32 0.34 16.26
CA ILE A 123 -25.41 1.49 16.36
C ILE A 123 -25.36 2.05 17.78
N ALA A 124 -26.44 1.90 18.55
CA ALA A 124 -26.51 2.36 19.94
C ALA A 124 -25.54 1.62 20.90
N GLU A 125 -25.02 0.45 20.52
CA GLU A 125 -24.00 -0.29 21.26
C GLU A 125 -22.56 0.24 21.01
N GLY A 126 -22.41 1.31 20.22
CA GLY A 126 -21.31 2.29 20.20
C GLY A 126 -20.05 1.87 19.44
N ASP A 127 -19.53 0.69 19.64
CA ASP A 127 -18.20 0.32 19.14
C ASP A 127 -18.24 -0.17 17.68
N GLN A 128 -19.34 -0.81 17.25
CA GLN A 128 -19.44 -1.42 15.91
C GLN A 128 -19.32 -0.41 14.77
N LEU A 129 -19.95 0.76 14.90
CA LEU A 129 -19.87 1.82 13.89
C LEU A 129 -18.44 2.39 13.80
N VAL A 130 -17.83 2.65 14.93
CA VAL A 130 -16.46 3.17 15.03
C VAL A 130 -15.46 2.18 14.40
N ASP A 131 -15.60 0.90 14.75
CA ASP A 131 -14.75 -0.16 14.20
C ASP A 131 -14.98 -0.34 12.69
N ALA A 132 -16.22 -0.22 12.21
CA ALA A 132 -16.53 -0.26 10.79
C ALA A 132 -15.91 0.92 10.04
N VAL A 133 -16.00 2.14 10.57
CA VAL A 133 -15.37 3.34 9.98
C VAL A 133 -13.86 3.15 9.87
N ARG A 134 -13.20 2.69 10.93
CA ARG A 134 -11.75 2.39 10.93
C ARG A 134 -11.39 1.29 9.93
N ALA A 135 -12.18 0.23 9.88
CA ALA A 135 -11.95 -0.88 8.95
C ALA A 135 -12.05 -0.42 7.49
N VAL A 136 -13.12 0.31 7.13
CA VAL A 136 -13.30 0.75 5.73
C VAL A 136 -12.32 1.84 5.33
N ALA A 137 -11.88 2.70 6.25
CA ALA A 137 -10.85 3.70 6.00
C ALA A 137 -9.52 3.07 5.56
N THR A 138 -9.22 1.88 6.08
CA THR A 138 -8.04 1.10 5.69
C THR A 138 -8.31 0.12 4.55
N GLY A 139 -9.49 0.19 3.95
CA GLY A 139 -9.93 -0.67 2.86
C GLY A 139 -10.39 -2.06 3.30
N GLY A 140 -10.63 -2.29 4.58
CA GLY A 140 -11.27 -3.50 5.11
C GLY A 140 -12.76 -3.59 4.80
N THR A 141 -13.39 -4.70 5.19
CA THR A 141 -14.83 -4.92 5.09
C THR A 141 -15.41 -5.07 6.50
N ALA A 142 -16.60 -4.50 6.73
CA ALA A 142 -17.31 -4.60 8.01
C ALA A 142 -18.79 -4.93 7.76
N LEU A 143 -19.20 -6.16 8.05
CA LEU A 143 -20.59 -6.60 7.90
C LEU A 143 -21.21 -6.87 9.24
N ASP A 144 -22.48 -6.48 9.39
CA ASP A 144 -23.28 -6.81 10.58
C ASP A 144 -23.39 -8.34 10.73
N PRO A 145 -23.21 -8.88 11.95
CA PRO A 145 -23.32 -10.32 12.19
C PRO A 145 -24.64 -10.96 11.73
N SER A 146 -25.76 -10.23 11.76
CA SER A 146 -27.03 -10.75 11.28
C SER A 146 -27.08 -10.88 9.77
N ILE A 147 -26.38 -10.03 9.04
CA ILE A 147 -26.22 -10.16 7.59
C ILE A 147 -25.34 -11.36 7.26
N VAL A 148 -24.25 -11.54 7.99
CA VAL A 148 -23.39 -12.74 7.87
C VAL A 148 -24.20 -14.00 8.13
N ASP A 149 -24.97 -14.04 9.20
CA ASP A 149 -25.88 -15.16 9.53
C ASP A 149 -26.90 -15.43 8.40
N ALA A 150 -27.50 -14.38 7.85
CA ALA A 150 -28.45 -14.51 6.75
C ALA A 150 -27.83 -15.08 5.46
N LEU A 151 -26.53 -14.83 5.25
CA LEU A 151 -25.77 -15.43 4.14
C LEU A 151 -25.42 -16.91 4.39
N VAL A 152 -25.03 -17.25 5.61
CA VAL A 152 -24.50 -18.58 5.99
C VAL A 152 -25.61 -19.58 6.29
N ARG A 153 -26.65 -19.19 7.04
CA ARG A 153 -27.72 -20.08 7.54
C ARG A 153 -28.44 -20.87 6.44
N PRO A 154 -28.80 -20.30 5.28
CA PRO A 154 -29.47 -21.11 4.22
C PRO A 154 -28.59 -22.22 3.68
N VAL A 155 -27.26 -22.06 3.72
CA VAL A 155 -26.31 -23.01 3.14
C VAL A 155 -25.92 -24.10 4.14
N THR A 156 -25.97 -23.80 5.46
CA THR A 156 -25.63 -24.72 6.55
C THR A 156 -26.84 -25.54 7.03
N ALA A 157 -28.07 -25.10 6.73
CA ALA A 157 -29.30 -25.73 7.20
C ALA A 157 -29.49 -27.21 6.73
N GLY A 158 -28.75 -27.63 5.70
CA GLY A 158 -28.77 -29.00 5.17
C GLY A 158 -28.01 -30.04 5.98
N GLY A 159 -27.21 -29.64 6.95
CA GLY A 159 -26.28 -30.49 7.71
C GLY A 159 -25.15 -31.08 6.83
N GLY A 160 -24.09 -31.52 7.46
CA GLY A 160 -22.97 -32.19 6.75
C GLY A 160 -21.68 -31.36 6.71
N LEU A 161 -21.68 -30.13 7.23
CA LEU A 161 -20.45 -29.35 7.46
C LEU A 161 -19.84 -29.73 8.82
N SER A 162 -18.53 -29.77 8.88
CA SER A 162 -17.81 -29.83 10.16
C SER A 162 -17.80 -28.46 10.83
N ALA A 163 -17.59 -28.39 12.15
CA ALA A 163 -17.42 -27.12 12.86
C ALA A 163 -16.31 -26.25 12.26
N ALA A 164 -15.25 -26.86 11.74
CA ALA A 164 -14.16 -26.16 11.06
C ALA A 164 -14.56 -25.59 9.68
N ASP A 165 -15.49 -26.28 8.98
CA ASP A 165 -16.04 -25.78 7.72
C ASP A 165 -17.01 -24.62 7.96
N GLU A 166 -17.83 -24.70 9.02
CA GLU A 166 -18.75 -23.63 9.40
C GLU A 166 -18.00 -22.35 9.83
N GLU A 167 -16.92 -22.51 10.62
CA GLU A 167 -16.04 -21.39 10.99
C GLU A 167 -15.40 -20.75 9.75
N LEU A 168 -14.88 -21.57 8.82
CA LEU A 168 -14.28 -21.08 7.58
C LEU A 168 -15.33 -20.34 6.72
N LEU A 169 -16.52 -20.89 6.59
CA LEU A 169 -17.62 -20.28 5.84
C LEU A 169 -18.03 -18.92 6.43
N THR A 170 -18.08 -18.83 7.75
CA THR A 170 -18.37 -17.59 8.47
C THR A 170 -17.31 -16.53 8.18
N MET A 171 -16.02 -16.87 8.26
CA MET A 171 -14.93 -15.93 7.95
C MET A 171 -14.98 -15.43 6.49
N VAL A 172 -15.35 -16.31 5.54
CA VAL A 172 -15.58 -15.93 4.14
C VAL A 172 -16.78 -14.99 4.00
N ALA A 173 -17.89 -15.30 4.69
CA ALA A 173 -19.10 -14.48 4.66
C ALA A 173 -18.91 -13.11 5.36
N GLU A 174 -17.99 -13.00 6.31
CA GLU A 174 -17.55 -11.75 6.92
C GLU A 174 -16.70 -10.87 5.96
N GLY A 175 -16.35 -11.40 4.79
CA GLY A 175 -15.52 -10.69 3.82
C GLY A 175 -14.02 -10.64 4.19
N LYS A 176 -13.55 -11.56 5.05
CA LYS A 176 -12.14 -11.58 5.44
C LYS A 176 -11.23 -11.99 4.28
N PRO A 177 -10.11 -11.28 4.04
CA PRO A 177 -9.09 -11.67 3.06
C PRO A 177 -8.51 -13.06 3.36
N ILE A 178 -8.09 -13.79 2.32
CA ILE A 178 -7.50 -15.12 2.47
C ILE A 178 -6.29 -15.12 3.43
N LYS A 179 -5.45 -14.07 3.35
CA LYS A 179 -4.30 -13.91 4.26
C LYS A 179 -4.73 -13.76 5.74
N ALA A 180 -5.79 -13.01 6.00
CA ALA A 180 -6.32 -12.84 7.36
C ALA A 180 -6.92 -14.16 7.90
N ILE A 181 -7.63 -14.91 7.05
CA ILE A 181 -8.15 -16.26 7.40
C ILE A 181 -6.98 -17.22 7.67
N ALA A 182 -5.92 -17.19 6.86
CA ALA A 182 -4.74 -18.03 7.04
C ALA A 182 -4.05 -17.77 8.39
N VAL A 183 -3.89 -16.50 8.77
CA VAL A 183 -3.34 -16.12 10.09
C VAL A 183 -4.23 -16.62 11.22
N ALA A 184 -5.54 -16.40 11.15
CA ALA A 184 -6.50 -16.84 12.17
C ALA A 184 -6.48 -18.37 12.36
N ARG A 185 -6.32 -19.12 11.27
CA ARG A 185 -6.28 -20.59 11.27
C ARG A 185 -4.87 -21.18 11.41
N ARG A 186 -3.83 -20.35 11.53
CA ARG A 186 -2.41 -20.74 11.65
C ARG A 186 -1.96 -21.66 10.51
N THR A 187 -2.32 -21.29 9.28
CA THR A 187 -2.00 -22.01 8.04
C THR A 187 -1.43 -21.06 6.98
N THR A 188 -1.16 -21.55 5.77
CA THR A 188 -0.68 -20.72 4.67
C THR A 188 -1.84 -20.19 3.83
N PRO A 189 -1.68 -19.05 3.13
CA PRO A 189 -2.70 -18.54 2.21
C PRO A 189 -3.11 -19.54 1.13
N GLU A 190 -2.15 -20.29 0.56
CA GLU A 190 -2.41 -21.28 -0.49
C GLU A 190 -3.25 -22.45 0.06
N SER A 191 -2.92 -22.93 1.27
CA SER A 191 -3.69 -23.98 1.93
C SER A 191 -5.10 -23.48 2.27
N THR A 192 -5.24 -22.23 2.71
CA THR A 192 -6.53 -21.62 3.01
C THR A 192 -7.40 -21.51 1.76
N ALA A 193 -6.85 -21.01 0.64
CA ALA A 193 -7.55 -20.91 -0.63
C ALA A 193 -8.06 -22.29 -1.10
N SER A 194 -7.20 -23.33 -1.03
CA SER A 194 -7.60 -24.69 -1.36
C SER A 194 -8.72 -25.24 -0.45
N CYS A 195 -8.70 -24.90 0.85
CA CYS A 195 -9.77 -25.28 1.77
C CYS A 195 -11.09 -24.59 1.46
N VAL A 196 -11.06 -23.29 1.08
CA VAL A 196 -12.26 -22.54 0.69
C VAL A 196 -12.87 -23.11 -0.59
N GLU A 197 -12.06 -23.41 -1.60
CA GLU A 197 -12.54 -24.06 -2.83
C GLU A 197 -13.17 -25.44 -2.55
N ALA A 198 -12.50 -26.26 -1.74
CA ALA A 198 -13.06 -27.56 -1.34
C ALA A 198 -14.39 -27.42 -0.56
N LEU A 199 -14.50 -26.40 0.29
CA LEU A 199 -15.73 -26.08 1.01
C LEU A 199 -16.87 -25.71 0.02
N PHE A 200 -16.60 -24.87 -0.98
CA PHE A 200 -17.60 -24.52 -2.00
C PHE A 200 -18.02 -25.72 -2.86
N VAL A 201 -17.10 -26.63 -3.18
CA VAL A 201 -17.44 -27.89 -3.86
C VAL A 201 -18.38 -28.75 -3.00
N LYS A 202 -18.03 -28.94 -1.73
CA LYS A 202 -18.84 -29.70 -0.76
C LYS A 202 -20.24 -29.10 -0.57
N LEU A 203 -20.33 -27.76 -0.47
CA LEU A 203 -21.60 -27.06 -0.40
C LEU A 203 -22.44 -27.23 -1.66
N ALA A 204 -21.81 -27.25 -2.85
CA ALA A 204 -22.52 -27.45 -4.12
C ALA A 204 -23.14 -28.85 -4.28
N GLU A 205 -22.51 -29.88 -3.68
CA GLU A 205 -23.03 -31.24 -3.70
C GLU A 205 -24.29 -31.40 -2.82
N GLY A 206 -24.43 -30.57 -1.77
CA GLY A 206 -25.57 -30.60 -0.83
C GLY A 206 -26.71 -29.62 -1.16
N VAL A 207 -26.64 -28.89 -2.25
CA VAL A 207 -27.59 -27.80 -2.57
C VAL A 207 -28.97 -28.33 -2.98
N SER A 208 -30.00 -27.96 -2.21
CA SER A 208 -31.40 -28.02 -2.63
C SER A 208 -31.78 -26.77 -3.43
N SER A 209 -32.87 -26.85 -4.22
CA SER A 209 -33.34 -25.73 -5.07
C SER A 209 -33.63 -24.40 -4.32
N GLY A 210 -33.70 -24.43 -2.98
CA GLY A 210 -33.89 -23.22 -2.15
C GLY A 210 -32.61 -22.55 -1.67
N THR A 211 -31.46 -23.25 -1.70
CA THR A 211 -30.17 -22.78 -1.18
C THR A 211 -29.18 -22.38 -2.28
N GLU A 212 -29.51 -22.66 -3.54
CA GLU A 212 -28.67 -22.34 -4.72
C GLU A 212 -28.34 -20.83 -4.81
N GLY A 213 -29.34 -19.98 -4.55
CA GLY A 213 -29.15 -18.53 -4.53
C GLY A 213 -28.16 -18.05 -3.46
N ALA A 214 -28.23 -18.61 -2.25
CA ALA A 214 -27.32 -18.26 -1.14
C ALA A 214 -25.88 -18.71 -1.44
N LEU A 215 -25.69 -19.92 -1.99
CA LEU A 215 -24.38 -20.40 -2.38
C LEU A 215 -23.76 -19.55 -3.50
N ARG A 216 -24.57 -19.14 -4.49
CA ARG A 216 -24.12 -18.24 -5.54
C ARG A 216 -23.66 -16.89 -4.98
N ARG A 217 -24.37 -16.33 -3.99
CA ARG A 217 -24.04 -15.08 -3.33
C ARG A 217 -22.70 -15.18 -2.60
N LEU A 218 -22.50 -16.23 -1.80
CA LEU A 218 -21.23 -16.47 -1.11
C LEU A 218 -20.04 -16.62 -2.07
N ARG A 219 -20.26 -17.28 -3.22
CA ARG A 219 -19.24 -17.38 -4.26
C ARG A 219 -18.89 -16.03 -4.89
N LEU A 220 -19.90 -15.20 -5.18
CA LEU A 220 -19.66 -13.85 -5.71
C LEU A 220 -18.88 -12.98 -4.72
N LEU A 221 -19.22 -13.04 -3.44
CA LEU A 221 -18.48 -12.34 -2.39
C LEU A 221 -17.03 -12.81 -2.31
N HIS A 222 -16.82 -14.13 -2.29
CA HIS A 222 -15.47 -14.70 -2.23
C HIS A 222 -14.63 -14.33 -3.45
N GLN A 223 -15.21 -14.38 -4.66
CA GLN A 223 -14.52 -13.99 -5.89
C GLN A 223 -14.12 -12.51 -5.86
N ALA A 224 -15.01 -11.62 -5.42
CA ALA A 224 -14.70 -10.20 -5.28
C ALA A 224 -13.55 -9.92 -4.30
N ILE A 225 -13.42 -10.73 -3.25
CA ILE A 225 -12.30 -10.64 -2.28
C ILE A 225 -11.00 -11.08 -2.95
N ILE A 226 -10.99 -12.19 -3.68
CA ILE A 226 -9.81 -12.71 -4.39
C ILE A 226 -9.33 -11.72 -5.45
N ASP A 227 -10.22 -11.28 -6.35
CA ASP A 227 -9.90 -10.38 -7.44
C ASP A 227 -9.22 -9.10 -6.93
N ARG A 228 -9.63 -8.66 -5.75
CA ARG A 228 -9.02 -7.51 -5.09
C ARG A 228 -7.67 -7.81 -4.45
N GLU A 229 -7.50 -8.94 -3.76
CA GLU A 229 -6.19 -9.33 -3.23
C GLU A 229 -5.18 -9.39 -4.38
N GLU A 230 -5.56 -9.96 -5.53
CA GLU A 230 -4.74 -10.02 -6.74
C GLU A 230 -4.46 -8.63 -7.34
N GLN A 231 -5.45 -7.74 -7.40
CA GLN A 231 -5.28 -6.36 -7.85
C GLN A 231 -4.38 -5.57 -6.89
N GLY A 232 -4.56 -5.72 -5.58
CA GLY A 232 -3.72 -5.11 -4.56
C GLY A 232 -2.28 -5.61 -4.63
N GLU A 233 -2.06 -6.91 -4.84
CA GLU A 233 -0.71 -7.47 -5.03
C GLU A 233 -0.08 -7.01 -6.34
N THR A 234 -0.84 -6.93 -7.41
CA THR A 234 -0.35 -6.43 -8.71
C THR A 234 0.06 -4.97 -8.60
N LEU A 235 -0.76 -4.12 -7.97
CA LEU A 235 -0.44 -2.72 -7.70
C LEU A 235 0.77 -2.58 -6.78
N SER A 236 0.88 -3.40 -5.73
CA SER A 236 2.06 -3.43 -4.84
C SER A 236 3.34 -3.86 -5.54
N ARG A 237 3.25 -4.69 -6.58
CA ARG A 237 4.40 -5.09 -7.40
C ARG A 237 4.80 -4.04 -8.44
N LEU A 238 3.85 -3.20 -8.85
CA LEU A 238 4.08 -2.13 -9.85
C LEU A 238 4.48 -0.80 -9.22
N LEU A 239 4.13 -0.58 -7.95
CA LEU A 239 4.47 0.64 -7.21
C LEU A 239 5.64 0.39 -6.25
N PRO A 240 6.54 1.36 -6.05
CA PRO A 240 7.59 1.29 -5.04
C PRO A 240 7.02 0.92 -3.65
N GLY A 241 7.78 0.14 -2.86
CA GLY A 241 7.33 -0.43 -1.60
C GLY A 241 6.63 0.57 -0.67
N GLY A 242 5.42 0.22 -0.23
CA GLY A 242 4.60 1.05 0.67
C GLY A 242 3.90 2.25 0.03
N LEU A 243 4.16 2.59 -1.23
CA LEU A 243 3.55 3.75 -1.89
C LEU A 243 2.03 3.60 -2.05
N ALA A 244 1.56 2.41 -2.42
CA ALA A 244 0.12 2.13 -2.54
C ALA A 244 -0.61 2.37 -1.20
N GLU A 245 0.06 2.08 -0.08
CA GLU A 245 -0.46 2.30 1.27
C GLU A 245 -0.44 3.80 1.65
N LYS A 246 0.64 4.51 1.30
CA LYS A 246 0.74 5.96 1.54
C LYS A 246 -0.26 6.75 0.71
N VAL A 247 -0.40 6.46 -0.58
CA VAL A 247 -1.40 7.12 -1.46
C VAL A 247 -2.82 6.87 -0.94
N ARG A 248 -3.11 5.67 -0.44
CA ARG A 248 -4.39 5.34 0.19
C ARG A 248 -4.60 6.11 1.49
N ARG A 249 -3.55 6.21 2.34
CA ARG A 249 -3.64 6.84 3.67
C ARG A 249 -3.69 8.37 3.59
N ASP A 250 -2.90 8.97 2.70
CA ASP A 250 -2.71 10.42 2.64
C ASP A 250 -3.69 11.09 1.65
N GLY A 251 -4.47 10.31 0.87
CA GLY A 251 -5.47 10.85 -0.09
C GLY A 251 -4.90 11.78 -1.16
N ARG A 252 -3.60 11.67 -1.48
CA ARG A 252 -2.90 12.62 -2.36
C ARG A 252 -3.36 12.56 -3.80
N ASN A 253 -3.52 13.74 -4.39
CA ASN A 253 -3.87 13.91 -5.79
C ASN A 253 -2.63 13.91 -6.70
N ILE A 254 -2.84 13.55 -7.97
CA ILE A 254 -1.81 13.65 -9.03
C ILE A 254 -1.37 15.12 -9.13
N GLY A 255 -0.04 15.36 -9.07
CA GLY A 255 0.55 16.69 -9.15
C GLY A 255 0.89 17.34 -7.81
N GLU A 256 0.47 16.78 -6.67
CA GLU A 256 0.91 17.26 -5.37
C GLU A 256 2.38 16.91 -5.11
N THR A 257 3.12 17.87 -4.60
CA THR A 257 4.55 17.74 -4.27
C THR A 257 4.79 17.98 -2.79
N GLU A 258 5.60 17.14 -2.19
CA GLU A 258 6.07 17.30 -0.81
C GLU A 258 7.58 17.52 -0.81
N MET A 259 8.04 18.53 -0.08
CA MET A 259 9.48 18.71 0.15
C MET A 259 9.92 17.77 1.26
N VAL A 260 10.90 16.94 0.96
CA VAL A 260 11.42 15.92 1.88
C VAL A 260 12.95 15.97 1.90
N VAL A 261 13.54 15.62 3.04
CA VAL A 261 14.99 15.38 3.12
C VAL A 261 15.19 13.87 3.00
N VAL A 262 15.97 13.46 2.00
CA VAL A 262 16.15 12.05 1.64
C VAL A 262 17.59 11.73 1.32
N SER A 263 17.95 10.45 1.40
CA SER A 263 19.17 9.91 0.77
C SER A 263 18.80 9.17 -0.50
N VAL A 264 19.33 9.63 -1.62
CA VAL A 264 19.16 9.00 -2.94
C VAL A 264 20.39 8.16 -3.24
N LEU A 265 20.18 6.88 -3.55
CA LEU A 265 21.19 5.94 -3.96
C LEU A 265 21.03 5.62 -5.45
N MET A 266 22.11 5.78 -6.22
CA MET A 266 22.19 5.36 -7.61
C MET A 266 23.29 4.29 -7.75
N SER A 267 22.98 3.20 -8.41
CA SER A 267 23.94 2.10 -8.69
C SER A 267 23.93 1.79 -10.17
N ASP A 268 25.08 1.37 -10.72
CA ASP A 268 25.24 1.01 -12.13
C ASP A 268 26.33 -0.05 -12.29
N ILE A 269 26.20 -0.92 -13.28
CA ILE A 269 27.19 -1.97 -13.56
C ILE A 269 28.31 -1.42 -14.42
N ARG A 270 29.53 -1.46 -13.91
CA ARG A 270 30.70 -0.97 -14.62
C ARG A 270 30.96 -1.78 -15.88
N ALA A 271 31.24 -1.08 -17.00
CA ALA A 271 31.51 -1.66 -18.31
C ALA A 271 30.35 -2.53 -18.86
N TYR A 272 29.08 -2.25 -18.42
CA TYR A 272 27.93 -3.03 -18.85
C TYR A 272 27.76 -3.08 -20.39
N SER A 273 27.95 -1.98 -21.09
CA SER A 273 27.88 -1.94 -22.58
C SER A 273 28.82 -2.92 -23.22
N THR A 274 30.06 -3.04 -22.72
CA THR A 274 31.05 -4.00 -23.22
C THR A 274 30.64 -5.45 -22.93
N ILE A 275 30.06 -5.70 -21.73
CA ILE A 275 29.53 -7.02 -21.39
C ILE A 275 28.38 -7.37 -22.33
N ALA A 276 27.47 -6.43 -22.59
CA ALA A 276 26.30 -6.61 -23.43
C ALA A 276 26.67 -6.89 -24.91
N GLU A 277 27.74 -6.30 -25.43
CA GLU A 277 28.19 -6.54 -26.78
C GLU A 277 28.69 -8.00 -27.01
N HIS A 278 29.19 -8.67 -25.94
CA HIS A 278 29.79 -9.99 -26.06
C HIS A 278 28.95 -11.12 -25.48
N ALA A 279 27.94 -10.79 -24.65
CA ALA A 279 27.09 -11.77 -24.00
C ALA A 279 25.92 -12.22 -24.89
N ALA A 280 25.52 -13.49 -24.78
CA ALA A 280 24.24 -13.93 -25.35
C ALA A 280 23.07 -13.21 -24.68
N PRO A 281 22.13 -12.60 -25.44
CA PRO A 281 21.07 -11.78 -24.87
C PRO A 281 20.19 -12.48 -23.79
N ALA A 282 19.91 -13.77 -23.99
CA ALA A 282 19.13 -14.55 -23.02
C ALA A 282 19.89 -14.77 -21.70
N ALA A 283 21.22 -15.05 -21.78
CA ALA A 283 22.06 -15.22 -20.60
C ALA A 283 22.22 -13.88 -19.84
N LEU A 284 22.41 -12.77 -20.55
CA LEU A 284 22.50 -11.45 -19.96
C LEU A 284 21.19 -11.04 -19.27
N ALA A 285 20.04 -11.33 -19.89
CA ALA A 285 18.73 -11.09 -19.28
C ALA A 285 18.53 -11.90 -17.99
N ALA A 286 18.97 -13.17 -17.98
CA ALA A 286 18.93 -14.01 -16.78
C ALA A 286 19.85 -13.45 -15.67
N GLN A 287 21.07 -13.01 -16.01
CA GLN A 287 21.98 -12.37 -15.06
C GLN A 287 21.41 -11.06 -14.50
N LEU A 288 20.80 -10.21 -15.35
CA LEU A 288 20.15 -8.99 -14.91
C LEU A 288 18.98 -9.26 -13.95
N ASN A 289 18.18 -10.30 -14.18
CA ASN A 289 17.09 -10.65 -13.28
C ASN A 289 17.62 -11.07 -11.91
N VAL A 290 18.67 -11.89 -11.84
CA VAL A 290 19.31 -12.29 -10.57
C VAL A 290 19.91 -11.07 -9.87
N HIS A 291 20.61 -10.21 -10.61
CA HIS A 291 21.16 -8.96 -10.11
C HIS A 291 20.10 -8.06 -9.51
N ARG A 292 19.01 -7.75 -10.28
CA ARG A 292 17.92 -6.88 -9.82
C ARG A 292 17.22 -7.40 -8.59
N ALA A 293 16.98 -8.71 -8.51
CA ALA A 293 16.41 -9.34 -7.32
C ALA A 293 17.29 -9.11 -6.08
N ALA A 294 18.60 -9.30 -6.21
CA ALA A 294 19.55 -9.11 -5.11
C ALA A 294 19.68 -7.64 -4.69
N MET A 295 19.63 -6.70 -5.65
CA MET A 295 19.66 -5.27 -5.36
C MET A 295 18.38 -4.83 -4.65
N ASN A 296 17.22 -5.29 -5.14
CA ASN A 296 15.94 -5.03 -4.49
C ASN A 296 15.92 -5.53 -3.04
N ASP A 297 16.37 -6.77 -2.81
CA ASP A 297 16.49 -7.35 -1.47
C ASP A 297 17.39 -6.54 -0.52
N ALA A 298 18.53 -6.04 -1.05
CA ALA A 298 19.46 -5.24 -0.24
C ALA A 298 18.86 -3.90 0.15
N ILE A 299 18.16 -3.23 -0.78
CA ILE A 299 17.55 -1.93 -0.57
C ILE A 299 16.34 -2.03 0.37
N LEU A 300 15.44 -2.98 0.13
CA LEU A 300 14.25 -3.19 0.96
C LEU A 300 14.62 -3.66 2.38
N GLY A 301 15.66 -4.49 2.52
CA GLY A 301 16.15 -4.96 3.81
C GLY A 301 16.62 -3.83 4.74
N GLU A 302 17.03 -2.70 4.17
CA GLU A 302 17.42 -1.50 4.90
C GLU A 302 16.31 -0.41 4.91
N GLY A 303 15.06 -0.80 4.60
CA GLY A 303 13.92 0.13 4.62
C GLY A 303 13.92 1.16 3.48
N GLY A 304 14.74 0.96 2.45
CA GLY A 304 14.76 1.80 1.25
C GLY A 304 13.63 1.47 0.28
N THR A 305 13.34 2.38 -0.61
CA THR A 305 12.35 2.23 -1.68
C THR A 305 13.06 2.22 -3.03
N VAL A 306 12.90 1.12 -3.79
CA VAL A 306 13.39 1.08 -5.19
C VAL A 306 12.44 1.89 -6.05
N MET A 307 12.94 2.99 -6.62
CA MET A 307 12.16 3.89 -7.46
C MET A 307 12.03 3.36 -8.89
N GLN A 308 13.15 2.96 -9.48
CA GLN A 308 13.17 2.45 -10.85
C GLN A 308 14.44 1.66 -11.16
N PHE A 309 14.33 0.77 -12.15
CA PHE A 309 15.45 0.16 -12.84
C PHE A 309 15.55 0.77 -14.24
N VAL A 310 16.68 1.37 -14.57
CA VAL A 310 16.94 1.95 -15.90
C VAL A 310 18.09 1.20 -16.55
N GLY A 311 17.78 0.24 -17.43
CA GLY A 311 18.80 -0.66 -17.98
C GLY A 311 19.42 -1.52 -16.87
N ASP A 312 20.71 -1.33 -16.63
CA ASP A 312 21.50 -1.94 -15.56
C ASP A 312 21.61 -1.07 -14.30
N ALA A 313 21.11 0.16 -14.36
CA ALA A 313 21.11 1.08 -13.22
C ALA A 313 19.90 0.86 -12.30
N VAL A 314 20.11 1.14 -11.01
CA VAL A 314 19.08 1.14 -9.96
C VAL A 314 19.05 2.49 -9.29
N MET A 315 17.88 3.06 -9.13
CA MET A 315 17.62 4.23 -8.29
C MET A 315 16.79 3.82 -7.07
N ALA A 316 17.28 4.16 -5.89
CA ALA A 316 16.58 3.94 -4.63
C ALA A 316 16.58 5.19 -3.76
N VAL A 317 15.62 5.27 -2.85
CA VAL A 317 15.45 6.39 -1.93
C VAL A 317 15.23 5.88 -0.52
N PHE A 318 15.81 6.57 0.47
CA PHE A 318 15.65 6.35 1.89
C PHE A 318 15.10 7.63 2.52
N GLY A 319 14.10 7.51 3.41
CA GLY A 319 13.38 8.66 3.99
C GLY A 319 12.12 9.06 3.20
N ALA A 320 11.78 8.36 2.11
CA ALA A 320 10.54 8.50 1.38
C ALA A 320 10.12 7.15 0.76
N PRO A 321 8.82 6.87 0.61
CA PRO A 321 7.64 7.66 0.96
C PRO A 321 7.38 7.80 2.46
N PHE A 322 8.04 7.00 3.30
CA PHE A 322 7.93 7.06 4.75
C PHE A 322 9.15 7.80 5.35
N PRO A 323 8.95 8.77 6.27
CA PRO A 323 10.04 9.43 6.96
C PRO A 323 10.90 8.42 7.74
N GLN A 324 12.22 8.62 7.68
CA GLN A 324 13.22 7.80 8.35
C GLN A 324 14.35 8.73 8.81
N GLU A 325 14.56 8.87 10.13
CA GLU A 325 15.49 9.86 10.68
C GLU A 325 16.96 9.55 10.34
N ASP A 326 17.29 8.26 10.27
CA ASP A 326 18.62 7.71 9.98
C ASP A 326 18.79 7.23 8.54
N HIS A 327 18.06 7.84 7.61
CA HIS A 327 18.05 7.45 6.19
C HIS A 327 19.45 7.43 5.53
N ALA A 328 20.42 8.21 6.01
CA ALA A 328 21.79 8.21 5.50
C ALA A 328 22.55 6.92 5.90
N ASP A 329 22.40 6.46 7.15
CA ASP A 329 22.98 5.20 7.62
C ASP A 329 22.43 4.01 6.84
N HIS A 330 21.11 3.96 6.67
CA HIS A 330 20.42 2.92 5.91
C HIS A 330 20.84 2.90 4.42
N ALA A 331 21.01 4.06 3.80
CA ALA A 331 21.50 4.13 2.42
C ALA A 331 22.92 3.57 2.28
N VAL A 332 23.79 3.84 3.24
CA VAL A 332 25.17 3.31 3.27
C VAL A 332 25.16 1.80 3.57
N ALA A 333 24.33 1.34 4.50
CA ALA A 333 24.17 -0.08 4.81
C ALA A 333 23.66 -0.86 3.60
N ALA A 334 22.65 -0.33 2.90
CA ALA A 334 22.15 -0.91 1.66
C ALA A 334 23.23 -1.00 0.58
N ALA A 335 24.05 0.04 0.39
CA ALA A 335 25.15 0.02 -0.58
C ALA A 335 26.16 -1.08 -0.26
N ARG A 336 26.51 -1.29 1.02
CA ARG A 336 27.37 -2.41 1.46
C ARG A 336 26.72 -3.75 1.15
N ALA A 337 25.46 -3.95 1.55
CA ALA A 337 24.72 -5.17 1.26
C ALA A 337 24.61 -5.47 -0.23
N MET A 338 24.44 -4.44 -1.09
CA MET A 338 24.44 -4.58 -2.54
C MET A 338 25.78 -5.10 -3.06
N HIS A 339 26.91 -4.54 -2.61
CA HIS A 339 28.24 -5.02 -2.97
C HIS A 339 28.47 -6.46 -2.53
N ASP A 340 28.10 -6.83 -1.31
CA ASP A 340 28.31 -8.18 -0.76
C ASP A 340 27.46 -9.23 -1.50
N LYS A 341 26.17 -8.92 -1.72
CA LYS A 341 25.28 -9.81 -2.48
C LYS A 341 25.81 -10.00 -3.91
N GLN A 342 26.25 -8.93 -4.58
CA GLN A 342 26.80 -9.02 -5.93
C GLN A 342 28.11 -9.82 -5.96
N ALA A 343 28.97 -9.66 -4.98
CA ALA A 343 30.20 -10.44 -4.88
C ALA A 343 29.92 -11.94 -4.72
N ALA A 344 28.91 -12.30 -3.91
CA ALA A 344 28.46 -13.68 -3.75
C ALA A 344 27.86 -14.27 -5.05
N ILE A 345 27.12 -13.45 -5.80
CA ILE A 345 26.57 -13.84 -7.12
C ILE A 345 27.70 -14.04 -8.13
N ASN A 346 28.66 -13.11 -8.20
CA ASN A 346 29.81 -13.22 -9.13
C ASN A 346 30.64 -14.47 -8.91
N LYS A 347 30.80 -14.94 -7.65
CA LYS A 347 31.48 -16.21 -7.36
C LYS A 347 30.80 -17.40 -8.04
N ARG A 348 29.45 -17.45 -7.98
CA ARG A 348 28.65 -18.50 -8.64
C ARG A 348 28.74 -18.40 -10.16
N TRP A 349 28.68 -17.18 -10.71
CA TRP A 349 28.80 -16.97 -12.16
C TRP A 349 30.16 -17.30 -12.71
N ALA A 350 31.24 -17.16 -11.92
CA ALA A 350 32.58 -17.58 -12.34
C ALA A 350 32.67 -19.09 -12.60
N ASP A 351 31.97 -19.91 -11.80
CA ASP A 351 31.91 -21.37 -12.00
C ASP A 351 31.14 -21.72 -13.29
N ASP A 352 30.18 -20.88 -13.68
CA ASP A 352 29.38 -21.03 -14.92
C ASP A 352 30.07 -20.36 -16.17
N GLY A 353 31.23 -19.72 -15.99
CA GLY A 353 31.93 -18.99 -17.05
C GLY A 353 31.23 -17.70 -17.49
N LEU A 354 30.34 -17.14 -16.65
CA LEU A 354 29.62 -15.90 -16.93
C LEU A 354 30.40 -14.67 -16.46
N PRO A 355 30.26 -13.52 -17.15
CA PRO A 355 30.94 -12.29 -16.76
C PRO A 355 30.48 -11.79 -15.41
N ALA A 356 31.40 -11.29 -14.58
CA ALA A 356 31.10 -10.67 -13.30
C ALA A 356 30.57 -9.24 -13.48
N PHE A 357 29.62 -8.83 -12.64
CA PHE A 357 29.15 -7.46 -12.55
C PHE A 357 29.86 -6.72 -11.44
N GLY A 358 30.48 -5.61 -11.76
CA GLY A 358 31.11 -4.72 -10.78
C GLY A 358 30.23 -3.46 -10.57
N LEU A 359 29.80 -3.19 -9.34
CA LEU A 359 28.93 -2.07 -9.04
C LEU A 359 29.71 -0.81 -8.71
N GLY A 360 29.31 0.34 -9.28
CA GLY A 360 29.66 1.67 -8.80
C GLY A 360 28.41 2.32 -8.19
N ILE A 361 28.49 2.78 -6.94
CA ILE A 361 27.36 3.32 -6.21
C ILE A 361 27.60 4.78 -5.83
N GLY A 362 26.60 5.65 -6.00
CA GLY A 362 26.59 7.04 -5.57
C GLY A 362 25.46 7.31 -4.60
N ILE A 363 25.73 7.98 -3.46
CA ILE A 363 24.75 8.35 -2.47
C ILE A 363 24.77 9.86 -2.26
N SER A 364 23.62 10.50 -2.34
CA SER A 364 23.46 11.92 -2.06
C SER A 364 22.31 12.17 -1.10
N THR A 365 22.58 12.87 -0.01
CA THR A 365 21.60 13.32 0.95
C THR A 365 21.29 14.80 0.72
N GLY A 366 20.01 15.19 0.79
CA GLY A 366 19.58 16.56 0.65
C GLY A 366 18.08 16.69 0.42
N GLU A 367 17.62 17.93 0.25
CA GLU A 367 16.23 18.23 -0.08
C GLU A 367 15.88 17.75 -1.48
N ALA A 368 14.66 17.25 -1.62
CA ALA A 368 14.07 16.84 -2.89
C ALA A 368 12.54 16.96 -2.82
N ALA A 369 11.90 17.06 -3.97
CA ALA A 369 10.45 17.02 -4.08
C ALA A 369 9.97 15.61 -4.34
N ALA A 370 9.17 15.05 -3.45
CA ALA A 370 8.44 13.82 -3.67
C ALA A 370 7.12 14.16 -4.36
N ALA A 371 6.85 13.56 -5.51
CA ALA A 371 5.72 13.90 -6.35
C ALA A 371 5.05 12.66 -6.97
N LEU A 372 3.73 12.73 -7.10
CA LEU A 372 2.96 11.84 -7.96
C LEU A 372 2.84 12.53 -9.34
N LEU A 373 3.59 12.05 -10.31
CA LEU A 373 3.59 12.58 -11.67
C LEU A 373 2.92 11.60 -12.62
N GLY A 374 2.24 12.13 -13.63
CA GLY A 374 1.67 11.30 -14.69
C GLY A 374 0.32 11.79 -15.20
N SER A 375 -0.44 10.87 -15.76
CA SER A 375 -1.80 11.08 -16.26
C SER A 375 -2.76 10.11 -15.53
N GLU A 376 -4.07 10.25 -15.79
CA GLU A 376 -5.08 9.33 -15.27
C GLU A 376 -4.81 7.84 -15.62
N GLU A 377 -4.09 7.59 -16.74
CA GLU A 377 -3.78 6.24 -17.20
C GLU A 377 -2.47 5.66 -16.61
N ARG A 378 -1.54 6.53 -16.17
CA ARG A 378 -0.25 6.10 -15.62
C ARG A 378 0.26 7.13 -14.61
N ILE A 379 0.29 6.72 -13.36
CA ILE A 379 0.83 7.50 -12.24
C ILE A 379 2.18 6.90 -11.83
N GLU A 380 3.17 7.77 -11.63
CA GLU A 380 4.49 7.39 -11.15
C GLU A 380 4.85 8.26 -9.93
N TYR A 381 5.18 7.61 -8.83
CA TYR A 381 5.79 8.32 -7.70
C TYR A 381 7.27 8.49 -7.98
N THR A 382 7.74 9.71 -7.90
CA THR A 382 9.13 10.01 -8.18
C THR A 382 9.68 11.06 -7.22
N ILE A 383 11.00 11.09 -7.11
CA ILE A 383 11.73 12.10 -6.38
C ILE A 383 12.44 12.98 -7.41
N VAL A 384 12.24 14.29 -7.29
CA VAL A 384 12.82 15.28 -8.21
C VAL A 384 13.64 16.29 -7.43
N GLY A 385 14.84 16.57 -7.91
CA GLY A 385 15.70 17.59 -7.30
C GLY A 385 17.18 17.42 -7.61
N ASP A 386 17.99 18.37 -7.17
CA ASP A 386 19.45 18.33 -7.35
C ASP A 386 20.09 17.14 -6.65
N THR A 387 19.50 16.69 -5.53
CA THR A 387 19.92 15.49 -4.77
C THR A 387 19.94 14.23 -5.66
N VAL A 388 18.94 14.06 -6.54
CA VAL A 388 18.89 12.93 -7.50
C VAL A 388 20.02 13.05 -8.54
N ASN A 389 20.20 14.24 -9.12
CA ASN A 389 21.26 14.48 -10.10
C ASN A 389 22.65 14.30 -9.47
N MET A 390 22.80 14.70 -8.20
CA MET A 390 24.04 14.54 -7.46
C MET A 390 24.38 13.07 -7.23
N SER A 391 23.43 12.23 -6.81
CA SER A 391 23.66 10.80 -6.62
C SER A 391 24.14 10.12 -7.91
N GLN A 392 23.56 10.49 -9.05
CA GLN A 392 24.01 9.98 -10.36
C GLN A 392 25.43 10.39 -10.69
N ARG A 393 25.83 11.63 -10.40
CA ARG A 393 27.20 12.11 -10.64
C ARG A 393 28.23 11.44 -9.72
N LEU A 394 27.88 11.25 -8.45
CA LEU A 394 28.72 10.52 -7.50
C LEU A 394 28.87 9.07 -7.92
N GLN A 395 27.81 8.43 -8.42
CA GLN A 395 27.85 7.10 -8.99
C GLN A 395 28.86 7.00 -10.15
N GLN A 396 28.93 8.01 -11.02
CA GLN A 396 29.90 8.03 -12.13
C GLN A 396 31.34 8.12 -11.67
N LEU A 397 31.63 8.66 -10.48
CA LEU A 397 32.96 8.73 -9.87
C LEU A 397 33.40 7.40 -9.22
N ALA A 398 32.44 6.52 -8.89
CA ALA A 398 32.71 5.26 -8.24
C ALA A 398 33.26 4.21 -9.22
N SER A 399 34.35 3.55 -8.89
CA SER A 399 34.84 2.36 -9.61
C SER A 399 34.06 1.10 -9.18
N ALA A 400 34.37 -0.04 -9.81
CA ALA A 400 33.76 -1.32 -9.43
C ALA A 400 34.08 -1.70 -7.98
N GLY A 401 33.08 -1.83 -7.15
CA GLY A 401 33.17 -2.13 -5.71
C GLY A 401 33.32 -0.91 -4.83
N GLU A 402 33.14 0.31 -5.35
CA GLU A 402 33.24 1.55 -4.59
C GLU A 402 31.86 2.19 -4.42
N THR A 403 31.68 2.87 -3.28
CA THR A 403 30.56 3.77 -3.01
C THR A 403 31.10 5.17 -2.77
N VAL A 404 30.54 6.17 -3.47
CA VAL A 404 30.91 7.59 -3.34
C VAL A 404 29.71 8.36 -2.81
N MET A 405 29.93 9.21 -1.79
CA MET A 405 28.86 9.99 -1.16
C MET A 405 29.22 11.47 -1.06
N ASN A 406 28.21 12.36 -0.95
CA ASN A 406 28.40 13.78 -0.69
C ASN A 406 28.64 14.05 0.81
N GLU A 407 29.05 15.30 1.11
CA GLU A 407 29.31 15.76 2.48
C GLU A 407 28.07 15.68 3.37
N ALA A 408 26.87 15.95 2.83
CA ALA A 408 25.62 15.85 3.58
C ALA A 408 25.32 14.42 4.01
N THR A 409 25.56 13.42 3.16
CA THR A 409 25.45 12.00 3.54
C THR A 409 26.44 11.67 4.65
N MET A 410 27.71 12.07 4.48
CA MET A 410 28.76 11.81 5.48
C MET A 410 28.42 12.43 6.84
N SER A 411 27.89 13.65 6.86
CA SER A 411 27.52 14.37 8.07
C SER A 411 26.25 13.83 8.73
N GLY A 412 25.37 13.16 7.97
CA GLY A 412 24.15 12.54 8.46
C GLY A 412 24.34 11.16 9.06
N LEU A 413 25.56 10.59 9.01
CA LEU A 413 25.82 9.29 9.60
C LEU A 413 25.90 9.37 11.13
N THR A 414 25.21 8.44 11.79
CA THR A 414 25.24 8.31 13.25
C THR A 414 26.55 7.68 13.75
N GLN A 415 27.19 6.87 12.92
CA GLN A 415 28.47 6.21 13.19
C GLN A 415 29.54 6.71 12.22
N SER A 416 30.75 6.96 12.76
CA SER A 416 31.88 7.30 11.91
C SER A 416 32.35 6.06 11.13
N ILE A 417 32.46 6.21 9.81
CA ILE A 417 33.01 5.19 8.93
C ILE A 417 34.32 5.66 8.32
N GLN A 418 35.21 4.72 8.00
CA GLN A 418 36.44 5.09 7.31
C GLN A 418 36.15 5.44 5.84
N THR A 419 36.56 6.66 5.45
CA THR A 419 36.36 7.17 4.10
C THR A 419 37.64 7.83 3.59
N GLU A 420 37.77 7.87 2.28
CA GLU A 420 38.78 8.65 1.58
C GLU A 420 38.12 9.88 0.94
N ALA A 421 38.59 11.08 1.27
CA ALA A 421 38.13 12.28 0.61
C ALA A 421 38.65 12.34 -0.83
N LEU A 422 37.74 12.52 -1.77
CA LEU A 422 38.11 12.72 -3.18
C LEU A 422 38.53 14.17 -3.42
N PRO A 423 39.46 14.44 -4.34
CA PRO A 423 39.77 15.80 -4.75
C PRO A 423 38.48 16.54 -5.16
N PRO A 424 38.30 17.82 -4.75
CA PRO A 424 37.14 18.60 -5.16
C PRO A 424 37.01 18.60 -6.70
N GLN A 425 35.85 18.16 -7.20
CA GLN A 425 35.59 18.07 -8.64
C GLN A 425 34.46 19.00 -9.05
N LEU A 426 34.67 19.70 -10.16
CA LEU A 426 33.61 20.41 -10.84
C LEU A 426 32.67 19.39 -11.50
N VAL A 427 31.48 19.28 -11.00
CA VAL A 427 30.45 18.37 -11.56
C VAL A 427 29.65 19.14 -12.62
N LYS A 428 29.37 18.52 -13.76
CA LYS A 428 28.64 19.13 -14.87
C LYS A 428 27.35 19.82 -14.38
N GLY A 429 27.24 21.16 -14.61
CA GLY A 429 26.08 21.96 -14.22
C GLY A 429 26.12 22.56 -12.82
N ARG A 430 27.30 22.59 -12.16
CA ARG A 430 27.57 23.40 -10.97
C ARG A 430 28.79 24.27 -11.16
N ASP A 431 28.71 25.50 -10.61
CA ASP A 431 29.82 26.45 -10.61
C ASP A 431 30.78 26.25 -9.40
N THR A 432 30.37 25.42 -8.43
CA THR A 432 31.16 25.10 -7.23
C THR A 432 31.60 23.65 -7.25
N ALA A 433 32.87 23.41 -6.88
CA ALA A 433 33.41 22.06 -6.71
C ALA A 433 32.70 21.31 -5.58
N VAL A 434 32.40 20.04 -5.80
CA VAL A 434 31.72 19.18 -4.83
C VAL A 434 32.76 18.38 -4.06
N THR A 435 32.67 18.40 -2.73
CA THR A 435 33.42 17.50 -1.84
C THR A 435 32.71 16.14 -1.81
N ALA A 436 33.41 15.09 -2.10
CA ALA A 436 32.89 13.73 -2.09
C ALA A 436 33.81 12.80 -1.29
N PHE A 437 33.23 11.78 -0.71
CA PHE A 437 33.91 10.78 0.12
C PHE A 437 33.67 9.41 -0.45
N LYS A 438 34.73 8.60 -0.51
CA LYS A 438 34.69 7.24 -1.04
C LYS A 438 34.81 6.21 0.08
N ILE A 439 33.99 5.16 0.01
CA ILE A 439 34.15 3.92 0.75
C ILE A 439 34.66 2.86 -0.24
N GLY A 440 35.84 2.28 0.03
CA GLY A 440 36.44 1.26 -0.84
C GLY A 440 36.24 -0.15 -0.32
N LYS A 441 36.63 -1.15 -1.13
CA LYS A 441 36.73 -2.56 -0.71
C LYS A 441 37.81 -2.69 0.37
N GLY A 442 37.45 -3.23 1.53
CA GLY A 442 38.40 -3.67 2.57
C GLY A 442 38.73 -2.65 3.64
N ILE A 443 37.89 -1.65 3.87
CA ILE A 443 37.98 -0.76 5.01
C ILE A 443 36.96 -1.21 6.09
N ASP A 444 37.03 -2.48 6.44
CA ASP A 444 36.40 -3.03 7.64
C ASP A 444 37.51 -3.16 8.71
N GLY A 445 37.38 -2.31 9.75
CA GLY A 445 38.18 -2.40 10.97
C GLY A 445 37.38 -3.08 12.06
#